data_d84e89bb58f4dccef0d72e3bde1846ac
#
_entry.id   d84e89bb58f4dccef0d72e3bde1846ac
#
_cell.length_a   1.000
_cell.length_b   1.000
_cell.length_c   1.000
_cell.angle_alpha   90.00
_cell.angle_beta   90.00
_cell.angle_gamma   90.00
#
_symmetry.space_group_name_H-M   'P 1'
#
loop_
_entity.id
_entity.type
_entity.pdbx_description
1 polymer ?
#
loop_
_entity_poly.entity_id
_entity_poly.type
_entity_poly.pdbx_seq_one_letter_code
_entity_poly.pdbx_strand_id
1 'polypeptide(L)'
;MMDLMTLGLEVYNNQGMCCTCHTLKAAGSIGDIGPNLDTLKPLVEQVKLVVREGLGVMPAFEEEGILTSEEIDAVSYYVANSSGK
;
A
#
# COMPACT_ATOMS: atom_id res chain seq x y z
N MET A 1 20.42 -4.65 -2.95
CA MET A 1 19.39 -3.64 -2.69
C MET A 1 18.12 -3.99 -3.45
N MET A 2 17.00 -3.99 -2.79
CA MET A 2 15.70 -4.23 -3.45
C MET A 2 15.27 -3.00 -4.25
N ASP A 3 14.71 -3.21 -5.43
CA ASP A 3 14.08 -2.12 -6.14
C ASP A 3 12.72 -1.77 -5.50
N LEU A 4 12.15 -0.64 -5.91
CA LEU A 4 10.92 -0.15 -5.30
C LEU A 4 9.73 -1.10 -5.48
N MET A 5 9.64 -1.77 -6.61
CA MET A 5 8.54 -2.70 -6.84
C MET A 5 8.64 -3.92 -5.93
N THR A 6 9.85 -4.48 -5.79
CA THR A 6 10.07 -5.64 -4.94
C THR A 6 9.85 -5.31 -3.46
N LEU A 7 10.43 -4.20 -3.01
CA LEU A 7 10.23 -3.76 -1.63
C LEU A 7 8.77 -3.40 -1.36
N GLY A 8 8.13 -2.73 -2.31
CA GLY A 8 6.73 -2.36 -2.18
C GLY A 8 5.81 -3.56 -2.04
N LEU A 9 6.03 -4.60 -2.84
CA LEU A 9 5.24 -5.84 -2.72
C LEU A 9 5.44 -6.48 -1.35
N GLU A 10 6.67 -6.52 -0.88
CA GLU A 10 6.98 -7.09 0.43
C GLU A 10 6.29 -6.32 1.54
N VAL A 11 6.35 -5.00 1.50
CA VAL A 11 5.67 -4.15 2.49
C VAL A 11 4.16 -4.36 2.43
N TYR A 12 3.61 -4.41 1.23
CA TYR A 12 2.17 -4.59 1.03
C TYR A 12 1.66 -5.88 1.69
N ASN A 13 2.40 -6.97 1.51
CA ASN A 13 1.97 -8.28 2.00
C ASN A 13 2.41 -8.60 3.43
N ASN A 14 3.41 -7.92 3.94
CA ASN A 14 3.98 -8.26 5.25
C ASN A 14 3.91 -7.10 6.25
N GLN A 15 4.85 -6.16 6.21
CA GLN A 15 4.94 -5.11 7.22
C GLN A 15 3.70 -4.21 7.27
N GLY A 16 3.16 -3.85 6.12
CA GLY A 16 1.99 -2.99 6.04
C GLY A 16 0.68 -3.74 6.15
N MET A 17 0.70 -5.03 5.84
CA MET A 17 -0.49 -5.88 5.86
C MET A 17 -1.66 -5.30 5.06
N CYS A 18 -1.37 -4.57 3.99
CA CYS A 18 -2.39 -3.96 3.14
C CYS A 18 -3.30 -5.01 2.50
N CYS A 19 -2.75 -6.19 2.26
CA CYS A 19 -3.48 -7.31 1.66
C CYS A 19 -4.67 -7.78 2.51
N THR A 20 -4.67 -7.48 3.80
CA THR A 20 -5.75 -7.88 4.70
C THR A 20 -7.05 -7.14 4.39
N CYS A 21 -6.94 -5.87 3.97
CA CYS A 21 -8.09 -4.99 3.80
C CYS A 21 -8.39 -4.63 2.35
N HIS A 22 -7.41 -4.74 1.46
CA HIS A 22 -7.55 -4.27 0.08
C HIS A 22 -7.46 -5.40 -0.94
N THR A 23 -8.10 -5.21 -2.08
CA THR A 23 -7.93 -6.06 -3.25
C THR A 23 -6.88 -5.44 -4.16
N LEU A 24 -5.87 -6.22 -4.52
CA LEU A 24 -4.87 -5.85 -5.51
C LEU A 24 -4.40 -7.12 -6.19
N LYS A 25 -4.84 -7.34 -7.42
CA LYS A 25 -4.58 -8.57 -8.16
C LYS A 25 -3.09 -8.89 -8.28
N ALA A 26 -2.28 -7.88 -8.56
CA ALA A 26 -0.83 -8.05 -8.71
C ALA A 26 -0.17 -8.65 -7.46
N ALA A 27 -0.72 -8.37 -6.28
CA ALA A 27 -0.22 -8.88 -5.01
C ALA A 27 -0.96 -10.14 -4.54
N GLY A 28 -1.94 -10.58 -5.28
CA GLY A 28 -2.75 -11.75 -4.92
C GLY A 28 -3.71 -11.51 -3.75
N SER A 29 -4.02 -10.26 -3.44
CA SER A 29 -4.87 -9.94 -2.29
C SER A 29 -6.32 -9.72 -2.72
N ILE A 30 -7.25 -10.12 -1.84
CA ILE A 30 -8.69 -10.05 -2.09
C ILE A 30 -9.46 -9.45 -0.93
N GLY A 31 -8.81 -8.64 -0.09
CA GLY A 31 -9.48 -7.99 1.03
C GLY A 31 -10.51 -6.98 0.56
N ASP A 32 -11.61 -6.86 1.29
CA ASP A 32 -12.72 -5.98 0.92
C ASP A 32 -13.12 -4.97 2.00
N ILE A 33 -12.32 -4.87 3.06
CA ILE A 33 -12.58 -3.87 4.12
C ILE A 33 -12.27 -2.46 3.61
N GLY A 34 -11.16 -2.31 2.87
CA GLY A 34 -10.80 -1.05 2.24
C GLY A 34 -11.19 -1.03 0.77
N PRO A 35 -10.95 0.08 0.07
CA PRO A 35 -11.24 0.18 -1.36
C PRO A 35 -10.50 -0.86 -2.18
N ASN A 36 -11.12 -1.31 -3.26
CA ASN A 36 -10.47 -2.16 -4.26
C ASN A 36 -9.47 -1.31 -5.02
N LEU A 37 -8.18 -1.57 -4.83
CA LEU A 37 -7.13 -0.75 -5.41
C LEU A 37 -7.05 -0.87 -6.93
N ASP A 38 -7.42 -2.03 -7.48
CA ASP A 38 -7.44 -2.20 -8.94
C ASP A 38 -8.47 -1.29 -9.60
N THR A 39 -9.60 -1.06 -8.94
CA THR A 39 -10.65 -0.18 -9.42
C THR A 39 -10.29 1.28 -9.18
N LEU A 40 -9.74 1.57 -8.01
CA LEU A 40 -9.41 2.94 -7.60
C LEU A 40 -8.28 3.54 -8.43
N LYS A 41 -7.26 2.75 -8.73
CA LYS A 41 -6.07 3.17 -9.50
C LYS A 41 -5.48 4.46 -8.97
N PRO A 42 -5.08 4.50 -7.70
CA PRO A 42 -4.61 5.74 -7.09
C PRO A 42 -3.24 6.17 -7.61
N LEU A 43 -2.98 7.47 -7.53
CA LEU A 43 -1.65 8.02 -7.84
C LEU A 43 -0.72 7.80 -6.65
N VAL A 44 0.60 7.80 -6.93
CA VAL A 44 1.62 7.60 -5.88
C VAL A 44 1.40 8.56 -4.71
N GLU A 45 1.19 9.84 -4.99
CA GLU A 45 1.04 10.85 -3.93
C GLU A 45 -0.23 10.64 -3.09
N GLN A 46 -1.29 10.14 -3.70
CA GLN A 46 -2.53 9.83 -2.98
C GLN A 46 -2.33 8.67 -2.01
N VAL A 47 -1.66 7.61 -2.47
CA VAL A 47 -1.36 6.45 -1.63
C VAL A 47 -0.45 6.88 -0.48
N LYS A 48 0.58 7.64 -0.79
CA LYS A 48 1.55 8.09 0.20
C LYS A 48 0.88 8.88 1.32
N LEU A 49 0.01 9.81 0.96
CA LEU A 49 -0.69 10.64 1.95
C LEU A 49 -1.54 9.79 2.89
N VAL A 50 -2.36 8.89 2.34
CA VAL A 50 -3.25 8.06 3.14
C VAL A 50 -2.48 7.07 4.00
N VAL A 51 -1.41 6.50 3.48
CA VAL A 51 -0.58 5.55 4.25
C VAL A 51 0.11 6.26 5.41
N ARG A 52 0.61 7.48 5.17
CA ARG A 52 1.29 8.25 6.22
C ARG A 52 0.35 8.69 7.32
N GLU A 53 -0.82 9.21 6.95
CA GLU A 53 -1.72 9.89 7.89
C GLU A 53 -2.90 9.05 8.36
N GLY A 54 -3.16 7.95 7.67
CA GLY A 54 -4.30 7.09 7.99
C GLY A 54 -5.63 7.66 7.49
N LEU A 55 -6.64 6.80 7.48
CA LEU A 55 -8.00 7.21 7.10
C LEU A 55 -8.97 6.16 7.60
N GLY A 56 -9.92 6.58 8.44
CA GLY A 56 -10.88 5.64 9.02
C GLY A 56 -10.20 4.57 9.83
N VAL A 57 -10.44 3.30 9.52
CA VAL A 57 -9.81 2.17 10.22
C VAL A 57 -8.38 1.91 9.77
N MET A 58 -7.96 2.53 8.68
CA MET A 58 -6.58 2.40 8.19
C MET A 58 -5.65 3.18 9.10
N PRO A 59 -4.62 2.53 9.69
CA PRO A 59 -3.72 3.23 10.61
C PRO A 59 -2.82 4.24 9.91
N ALA A 60 -2.34 5.22 10.69
CA ALA A 60 -1.36 6.20 10.22
C ALA A 60 0.03 5.56 10.34
N PHE A 61 0.48 4.88 9.31
CA PHE A 61 1.68 4.02 9.37
C PHE A 61 2.95 4.77 9.75
N GLU A 62 3.10 6.03 9.31
CA GLU A 62 4.26 6.81 9.68
C GLU A 62 4.19 7.28 11.12
N GLU A 63 3.05 7.86 11.51
CA GLU A 63 2.87 8.41 12.84
C GLU A 63 2.97 7.34 13.92
N GLU A 64 2.43 6.15 13.65
CA GLU A 64 2.45 5.05 14.60
C GLU A 64 3.74 4.23 14.53
N GLY A 65 4.66 4.58 13.64
CA GLY A 65 5.95 3.91 13.53
C GLY A 65 5.89 2.50 12.97
N ILE A 66 4.83 2.17 12.24
CA ILE A 66 4.67 0.84 11.64
C ILE A 66 5.57 0.68 10.41
N LEU A 67 5.68 1.73 9.60
CA LEU A 67 6.51 1.74 8.40
C LEU A 67 7.46 2.92 8.43
N THR A 68 8.65 2.72 7.86
CA THR A 68 9.61 3.80 7.64
C THR A 68 9.22 4.62 6.43
N SER A 69 9.81 5.82 6.27
CA SER A 69 9.60 6.63 5.06
C SER A 69 9.92 5.87 3.79
N GLU A 70 11.01 5.11 3.82
CA GLU A 70 11.44 4.33 2.66
C GLU A 70 10.42 3.25 2.30
N GLU A 71 9.88 2.58 3.31
CA GLU A 71 8.84 1.56 3.11
C GLU A 71 7.55 2.18 2.57
N ILE A 72 7.18 3.36 3.06
CA ILE A 72 6.00 4.08 2.59
C ILE A 72 6.17 4.48 1.13
N ASP A 73 7.35 5.00 0.77
CA ASP A 73 7.64 5.35 -0.62
C ASP A 73 7.53 4.13 -1.53
N ALA A 74 8.09 3.01 -1.09
CA ALA A 74 8.10 1.79 -1.89
C ALA A 74 6.68 1.22 -2.09
N VAL A 75 5.89 1.14 -1.02
CA VAL A 75 4.53 0.59 -1.14
C VAL A 75 3.63 1.51 -1.95
N SER A 76 3.82 2.83 -1.82
CA SER A 76 3.03 3.79 -2.60
C SER A 76 3.33 3.67 -4.09
N TYR A 77 4.60 3.56 -4.43
CA TYR A 77 5.04 3.34 -5.80
C TYR A 77 4.48 2.01 -6.34
N TYR A 78 4.57 0.95 -5.55
CA TYR A 78 4.10 -0.37 -5.95
C TYR A 78 2.59 -0.37 -6.24
N VAL A 79 1.79 0.15 -5.31
CA VAL A 79 0.33 0.19 -5.48
C VAL A 79 -0.07 1.00 -6.71
N ALA A 80 0.51 2.19 -6.87
CA ALA A 80 0.15 3.06 -7.99
C ALA A 80 0.49 2.42 -9.34
N ASN A 81 1.60 1.69 -9.41
CA ASN A 81 2.06 1.08 -10.65
C ASN A 81 1.51 -0.32 -10.92
N SER A 82 0.84 -0.91 -9.94
CA SER A 82 0.30 -2.28 -10.06
C SER A 82 -1.22 -2.32 -10.13
N SER A 83 -1.89 -1.25 -9.74
CA SER A 83 -3.36 -1.19 -9.73
C SER A 83 -3.94 -1.35 -11.11
N GLY A 84 -4.88 -2.28 -11.25
CA GLY A 84 -5.57 -2.53 -12.51
C GLY A 84 -4.76 -3.32 -13.53
N LYS A 85 -3.68 -3.93 -13.11
CA LYS A 85 -2.80 -4.67 -14.04
C LYS A 85 -3.07 -6.17 -14.06
#